data_a0ba12e9f9ba8afee46d4f96d37ae28c
#
_entry.id   a0ba12e9f9ba8afee46d4f96d37ae28c
#
_cell.length_a   1.000
_cell.length_b   1.000
_cell.length_c   1.000
_cell.angle_alpha   90.00
_cell.angle_beta   90.00
_cell.angle_gamma   90.00
#
_symmetry.space_group_name_H-M   'P 1'
#
loop_
_entity.id
_entity.type
_entity.pdbx_description
1 polymer ?
#
loop_
_entity_poly.entity_id
_entity_poly.type
_entity_poly.pdbx_seq_one_letter_code
_entity_poly.pdbx_strand_id
1 'polypeptide(L)'
;MNRRKFLRTTGIASTVALTSTQLFADTISKHEPAKGSIDPATIKKLRDRIKPITKEEREERMDRARNLMVENNIDLIFMEGGTSLDYFTGSHWGRSERLFGMLLPKKGTPIFISPKFEESRAKQQSGEYKLYCWEEHESPFELFKKVLEENDLSGGTIAMEETTRYFVIEGIQKANPSSKIISATAVTAGCRGIKTDHEIELMQIANDMTKEVYLAAVKQLKEGMTENEFGTILTNLFDEFGVGGGALVLFGEASAHPHGLVQEVRLKKNDIVLIDGGCSVEGYESDITRTTVFGTPTKKMKDVFNIVLKAQLDALAYAKPGVSFESVDATARKVIADAGYGPGYKYFTHRLGHGIGMDGHEWYYVVGGNKRLMEKGNMMSNEPGIYLVGEFGIRIEDEMLITENGAKFLLPKQVSLEVMF
;
A
#
# COMPACT_ATOMS: atom_id res chain seq x y z
N MET A 1 -35.47 -12.14 -35.11
CA MET A 1 -35.15 -13.30 -34.26
C MET A 1 -35.99 -13.27 -32.99
N ASN A 2 -36.76 -14.32 -32.74
CA ASN A 2 -37.96 -14.31 -31.91
C ASN A 2 -37.72 -14.32 -30.41
N ARG A 3 -38.33 -13.37 -29.68
CA ARG A 3 -38.31 -13.20 -28.21
C ARG A 3 -38.98 -14.33 -27.39
N ARG A 4 -39.35 -15.44 -27.99
CA ARG A 4 -40.13 -16.53 -27.37
C ARG A 4 -39.31 -17.76 -26.94
N LYS A 5 -37.95 -17.72 -26.99
CA LYS A 5 -37.11 -18.87 -26.59
C LYS A 5 -36.37 -18.66 -25.25
N PHE A 6 -36.59 -17.55 -24.53
CA PHE A 6 -35.87 -17.26 -23.27
C PHE A 6 -36.65 -17.63 -22.00
N LEU A 7 -37.89 -18.07 -22.08
CA LEU A 7 -38.76 -18.29 -20.91
C LEU A 7 -39.18 -19.78 -20.72
N ARG A 8 -38.26 -20.73 -20.98
CA ARG A 8 -38.58 -22.16 -20.75
C ARG A 8 -37.52 -22.94 -19.98
N THR A 9 -36.67 -22.28 -19.17
CA THR A 9 -35.66 -22.97 -18.31
C THR A 9 -35.61 -22.42 -16.89
N THR A 10 -36.73 -21.96 -16.35
CA THR A 10 -36.87 -21.58 -14.94
C THR A 10 -38.13 -22.22 -14.37
N GLY A 11 -38.01 -23.46 -14.02
CA GLY A 11 -39.09 -24.19 -13.38
C GLY A 11 -38.68 -25.62 -13.11
N ILE A 12 -37.89 -25.85 -12.04
CA ILE A 12 -37.81 -27.06 -11.18
C ILE A 12 -36.58 -26.83 -10.26
N ALA A 13 -36.82 -26.21 -9.14
CA ALA A 13 -35.93 -26.32 -7.97
C ALA A 13 -36.63 -25.71 -6.76
N SER A 14 -37.67 -26.36 -6.28
CA SER A 14 -38.24 -26.12 -4.96
C SER A 14 -38.60 -27.48 -4.43
N THR A 15 -37.75 -28.04 -3.62
CA THR A 15 -37.90 -29.13 -2.61
C THR A 15 -36.62 -29.96 -2.56
N VAL A 16 -35.60 -29.47 -1.87
CA VAL A 16 -34.65 -30.22 -1.05
C VAL A 16 -33.89 -29.19 -0.20
N ALA A 17 -34.51 -28.70 0.83
CA ALA A 17 -33.85 -28.01 1.93
C ALA A 17 -34.26 -28.80 3.19
N LEU A 18 -33.33 -29.58 3.69
CA LEU A 18 -33.27 -30.17 5.05
C LEU A 18 -32.59 -31.53 4.96
N THR A 19 -31.29 -31.60 4.86
CA THR A 19 -30.39 -32.68 5.34
C THR A 19 -28.95 -32.50 4.84
N SER A 20 -28.35 -31.31 4.96
CA SER A 20 -26.94 -31.15 4.59
C SER A 20 -26.05 -30.50 5.67
N THR A 21 -26.54 -30.45 6.91
CA THR A 21 -25.73 -29.87 8.03
C THR A 21 -24.95 -30.91 8.83
N GLN A 22 -24.92 -32.17 8.41
CA GLN A 22 -24.21 -33.25 9.15
C GLN A 22 -23.18 -34.05 8.33
N LEU A 23 -22.89 -33.62 7.09
CA LEU A 23 -21.93 -34.32 6.21
C LEU A 23 -20.67 -33.48 5.87
N PHE A 24 -20.49 -32.31 6.51
CA PHE A 24 -19.27 -31.50 6.35
C PHE A 24 -18.25 -31.61 7.48
N ALA A 25 -18.50 -32.47 8.49
CA ALA A 25 -17.62 -32.60 9.66
C ALA A 25 -16.59 -33.74 9.59
N ASP A 26 -16.68 -34.66 8.65
CA ASP A 26 -15.86 -35.88 8.65
C ASP A 26 -14.98 -36.12 7.41
N THR A 27 -14.70 -35.10 6.61
CA THR A 27 -13.70 -35.20 5.53
C THR A 27 -12.60 -34.17 5.69
N ILE A 28 -12.01 -34.03 6.88
CA ILE A 28 -10.63 -33.57 6.99
C ILE A 28 -9.77 -34.80 6.62
N SER A 29 -9.74 -35.13 5.32
CA SER A 29 -8.70 -35.98 4.80
C SER A 29 -7.38 -35.23 5.05
N LYS A 30 -6.42 -35.95 5.63
CA LYS A 30 -5.00 -35.53 5.68
C LYS A 30 -4.51 -35.39 4.23
N HIS A 31 -4.88 -34.28 3.56
CA HIS A 31 -4.22 -33.90 2.32
C HIS A 31 -2.86 -33.34 2.75
N GLU A 32 -1.80 -34.04 2.38
CA GLU A 32 -0.49 -33.39 2.31
C GLU A 32 -0.67 -32.13 1.45
N PRO A 33 -0.20 -30.94 1.92
CA PRO A 33 -0.33 -29.72 1.16
C PRO A 33 0.26 -29.92 -0.25
N ALA A 34 -0.44 -29.47 -1.26
CA ALA A 34 0.05 -29.52 -2.63
C ALA A 34 1.46 -28.92 -2.68
N LYS A 35 2.36 -29.52 -3.47
CA LYS A 35 3.75 -29.06 -3.56
C LYS A 35 3.79 -27.56 -3.92
N GLY A 36 4.19 -26.71 -2.96
CA GLY A 36 4.18 -25.25 -3.10
C GLY A 36 3.02 -24.54 -2.43
N SER A 37 2.12 -25.20 -1.67
CA SER A 37 1.13 -24.53 -0.80
C SER A 37 1.76 -24.11 0.52
N ILE A 38 1.11 -23.18 1.21
CA ILE A 38 1.54 -22.72 2.54
C ILE A 38 0.99 -23.66 3.61
N ASP A 39 1.78 -23.91 4.65
CA ASP A 39 1.33 -24.75 5.78
C ASP A 39 0.11 -24.10 6.47
N PRO A 40 -1.02 -24.84 6.59
CA PRO A 40 -2.23 -24.33 7.25
C PRO A 40 -2.02 -23.85 8.68
N ALA A 41 -1.05 -24.40 9.42
CA ALA A 41 -0.72 -23.94 10.77
C ALA A 41 -0.06 -22.55 10.72
N THR A 42 0.78 -22.29 9.73
CA THR A 42 1.39 -20.97 9.48
C THR A 42 0.32 -19.96 9.10
N ILE A 43 -0.60 -20.31 8.19
CA ILE A 43 -1.73 -19.43 7.81
C ILE A 43 -2.53 -19.05 9.05
N LYS A 44 -2.94 -20.04 9.84
CA LYS A 44 -3.72 -19.82 11.06
C LYS A 44 -2.96 -18.91 12.04
N LYS A 45 -1.68 -19.21 12.30
CA LYS A 45 -0.85 -18.44 13.23
C LYS A 45 -0.75 -16.96 12.86
N LEU A 46 -0.58 -16.63 11.58
CA LEU A 46 -0.48 -15.24 11.11
C LEU A 46 -1.85 -14.56 11.16
N ARG A 47 -2.91 -15.23 10.72
CA ARG A 47 -4.26 -14.66 10.78
C ARG A 47 -4.76 -14.40 12.20
N ASP A 48 -4.44 -15.26 13.16
CA ASP A 48 -4.82 -15.09 14.58
C ASP A 48 -4.18 -13.83 15.22
N ARG A 49 -3.13 -13.26 14.64
CA ARG A 49 -2.50 -11.99 15.08
C ARG A 49 -3.26 -10.76 14.62
N ILE A 50 -4.03 -10.85 13.54
CA ILE A 50 -4.72 -9.70 12.93
C ILE A 50 -5.75 -9.17 13.91
N LYS A 51 -5.66 -7.89 14.22
CA LYS A 51 -6.64 -7.13 14.99
C LYS A 51 -7.06 -5.90 14.17
N PRO A 52 -8.36 -5.68 13.95
CA PRO A 52 -8.81 -4.49 13.25
C PRO A 52 -8.49 -3.21 14.04
N ILE A 53 -8.25 -2.10 13.32
CA ILE A 53 -8.14 -0.77 13.93
C ILE A 53 -9.47 -0.40 14.59
N THR A 54 -9.41 0.00 15.85
CA THR A 54 -10.60 0.31 16.66
C THR A 54 -11.16 1.70 16.36
N LYS A 55 -12.38 1.97 16.86
CA LYS A 55 -12.98 3.30 16.79
C LYS A 55 -12.17 4.32 17.60
N GLU A 56 -11.70 3.90 18.77
CA GLU A 56 -10.90 4.73 19.67
C GLU A 56 -9.59 5.17 19.01
N GLU A 57 -8.89 4.25 18.33
CA GLU A 57 -7.68 4.59 17.58
C GLU A 57 -7.96 5.58 16.45
N ARG A 58 -9.10 5.48 15.76
CA ARG A 58 -9.50 6.46 14.73
C ARG A 58 -9.81 7.83 15.35
N GLU A 59 -10.41 7.88 16.53
CA GLU A 59 -10.64 9.13 17.27
C GLU A 59 -9.29 9.77 17.68
N GLU A 60 -8.33 8.99 18.17
CA GLU A 60 -6.97 9.47 18.47
C GLU A 60 -6.26 10.02 17.22
N ARG A 61 -6.43 9.37 16.05
CA ARG A 61 -5.92 9.88 14.76
C ARG A 61 -6.54 11.24 14.40
N MET A 62 -7.85 11.40 14.58
CA MET A 62 -8.53 12.68 14.34
C MET A 62 -8.09 13.75 15.32
N ASP A 63 -7.84 13.42 16.59
CA ASP A 63 -7.34 14.36 17.58
C ASP A 63 -5.90 14.80 17.25
N ARG A 64 -5.06 13.88 16.80
CA ARG A 64 -3.74 14.22 16.26
C ARG A 64 -3.83 15.14 15.05
N ALA A 65 -4.75 14.86 14.11
CA ALA A 65 -5.00 15.75 12.98
C ALA A 65 -5.41 17.14 13.42
N ARG A 66 -6.31 17.28 14.42
CA ARG A 66 -6.72 18.58 14.97
C ARG A 66 -5.57 19.36 15.58
N ASN A 67 -4.65 18.69 16.29
CA ASN A 67 -3.45 19.34 16.81
C ASN A 67 -2.59 19.91 15.69
N LEU A 68 -2.33 19.13 14.63
CA LEU A 68 -1.60 19.57 13.45
C LEU A 68 -2.34 20.68 12.68
N MET A 69 -3.68 20.67 12.65
CA MET A 69 -4.47 21.76 12.08
C MET A 69 -4.26 23.07 12.83
N VAL A 70 -4.21 23.05 14.16
CA VAL A 70 -3.91 24.23 14.99
C VAL A 70 -2.54 24.80 14.65
N GLU A 71 -1.51 23.94 14.59
CA GLU A 71 -0.13 24.32 14.28
C GLU A 71 0.01 24.94 12.87
N ASN A 72 -0.83 24.49 11.92
CA ASN A 72 -0.79 24.91 10.52
C ASN A 72 -1.86 25.95 10.14
N ASN A 73 -2.61 26.50 11.12
CA ASN A 73 -3.70 27.48 10.91
C ASN A 73 -4.77 26.98 9.92
N ILE A 74 -5.18 25.73 10.06
CA ILE A 74 -6.23 25.08 9.28
C ILE A 74 -7.51 25.02 10.12
N ASP A 75 -8.63 25.42 9.55
CA ASP A 75 -9.93 25.41 10.25
C ASP A 75 -10.73 24.15 9.92
N LEU A 76 -10.54 23.60 8.72
CA LEU A 76 -11.26 22.46 8.19
C LEU A 76 -10.36 21.65 7.25
N ILE A 77 -10.46 20.33 7.30
CA ILE A 77 -9.93 19.43 6.27
C ILE A 77 -11.09 18.79 5.52
N PHE A 78 -11.04 18.79 4.19
CA PHE A 78 -11.93 17.99 3.37
C PHE A 78 -11.19 16.80 2.76
N MET A 79 -11.81 15.63 2.84
CA MET A 79 -11.30 14.35 2.29
C MET A 79 -12.40 13.70 1.47
N GLU A 80 -12.11 13.42 0.18
CA GLU A 80 -12.95 12.53 -0.63
C GLU A 80 -12.79 11.07 -0.20
N GLY A 81 -13.62 10.18 -0.80
CA GLY A 81 -13.40 8.73 -0.68
C GLY A 81 -11.97 8.34 -1.07
N GLY A 82 -11.34 7.49 -0.29
CA GLY A 82 -9.95 7.06 -0.49
C GLY A 82 -9.26 6.77 0.84
N THR A 83 -7.96 6.52 0.77
CA THR A 83 -7.16 6.00 1.90
C THR A 83 -7.15 6.92 3.10
N SER A 84 -7.06 8.25 2.91
CA SER A 84 -7.08 9.19 4.06
C SER A 84 -8.44 9.20 4.76
N LEU A 85 -9.55 9.09 4.02
CA LEU A 85 -10.88 8.96 4.63
C LEU A 85 -10.99 7.66 5.45
N ASP A 86 -10.52 6.55 4.89
CA ASP A 86 -10.49 5.25 5.58
C ASP A 86 -9.62 5.30 6.83
N TYR A 87 -8.41 5.85 6.74
CA TYR A 87 -7.49 6.02 7.87
C TYR A 87 -8.14 6.69 9.09
N PHE A 88 -8.90 7.76 8.87
CA PHE A 88 -9.53 8.51 9.95
C PHE A 88 -10.86 7.92 10.42
N THR A 89 -11.61 7.24 9.55
CA THR A 89 -13.00 6.87 9.86
C THR A 89 -13.32 5.38 9.71
N GLY A 90 -12.50 4.63 8.97
CA GLY A 90 -12.82 3.27 8.55
C GLY A 90 -13.85 3.20 7.42
N SER A 91 -14.11 4.32 6.75
CA SER A 91 -15.10 4.38 5.66
C SER A 91 -14.48 3.99 4.34
N HIS A 92 -14.92 2.86 3.79
CA HIS A 92 -14.49 2.40 2.47
C HIS A 92 -15.42 2.92 1.38
N TRP A 93 -14.99 3.95 0.65
CA TRP A 93 -15.77 4.56 -0.41
C TRP A 93 -14.95 4.80 -1.67
N GLY A 94 -15.37 4.17 -2.77
CA GLY A 94 -14.77 4.38 -4.08
C GLY A 94 -15.11 5.74 -4.68
N ARG A 95 -14.23 6.29 -5.49
CA ARG A 95 -14.45 7.56 -6.20
C ARG A 95 -15.27 7.35 -7.45
N SER A 96 -16.27 8.21 -7.64
CA SER A 96 -17.04 8.37 -8.89
C SER A 96 -17.07 9.86 -9.27
N GLU A 97 -17.80 10.24 -10.30
CA GLU A 97 -18.04 11.66 -10.63
C GLU A 97 -18.82 12.40 -9.54
N ARG A 98 -19.51 11.66 -8.66
CA ARG A 98 -20.32 12.21 -7.58
C ARG A 98 -19.47 12.50 -6.35
N LEU A 99 -19.73 13.64 -5.73
CA LEU A 99 -19.04 14.04 -4.50
C LEU A 99 -19.55 13.22 -3.30
N PHE A 100 -18.64 12.45 -2.73
CA PHE A 100 -18.76 11.88 -1.39
C PHE A 100 -17.49 12.19 -0.61
N GLY A 101 -17.62 12.62 0.64
CA GLY A 101 -16.46 12.89 1.47
C GLY A 101 -16.82 13.35 2.87
N MET A 102 -15.77 13.60 3.65
CA MET A 102 -15.84 14.05 5.04
C MET A 102 -15.19 15.42 5.19
N LEU A 103 -15.84 16.26 5.97
CA LEU A 103 -15.30 17.49 6.53
C LEU A 103 -14.87 17.21 7.97
N LEU A 104 -13.58 17.34 8.25
CA LEU A 104 -13.05 17.27 9.61
C LEU A 104 -12.77 18.69 10.11
N PRO A 105 -13.63 19.28 10.94
CA PRO A 105 -13.39 20.59 11.52
C PRO A 105 -12.32 20.50 12.63
N LYS A 106 -11.60 21.61 12.84
CA LYS A 106 -10.63 21.78 13.93
C LYS A 106 -11.27 21.57 15.31
N LYS A 107 -12.55 21.86 15.44
CA LYS A 107 -13.37 21.62 16.64
C LYS A 107 -14.72 21.07 16.24
N GLY A 108 -15.26 20.15 17.04
CA GLY A 108 -16.55 19.51 16.76
C GLY A 108 -16.40 18.13 16.10
N THR A 109 -17.52 17.57 15.67
CA THR A 109 -17.59 16.24 15.08
C THR A 109 -17.39 16.26 13.58
N PRO A 110 -16.85 15.19 12.96
CA PRO A 110 -16.83 15.04 11.51
C PRO A 110 -18.21 15.18 10.88
N ILE A 111 -18.25 15.69 9.64
CA ILE A 111 -19.48 15.88 8.87
C ILE A 111 -19.29 15.22 7.51
N PHE A 112 -20.26 14.39 7.10
CA PHE A 112 -20.22 13.73 5.80
C PHE A 112 -21.14 14.42 4.80
N ILE A 113 -20.73 14.39 3.54
CA ILE A 113 -21.54 14.81 2.37
C ILE A 113 -21.67 13.62 1.43
N SER A 114 -22.88 13.33 0.95
CA SER A 114 -23.17 12.18 0.07
C SER A 114 -24.26 12.51 -0.95
N PRO A 115 -24.26 11.86 -2.11
CA PRO A 115 -25.45 11.81 -2.98
C PRO A 115 -26.63 11.21 -2.20
N LYS A 116 -27.83 11.76 -2.41
CA LYS A 116 -29.04 11.34 -1.67
C LYS A 116 -29.43 9.89 -1.93
N PHE A 117 -29.31 9.43 -3.16
CA PHE A 117 -29.65 8.04 -3.49
C PHE A 117 -28.73 7.01 -2.82
N GLU A 118 -27.53 7.40 -2.36
CA GLU A 118 -26.59 6.58 -1.60
C GLU A 118 -26.75 6.75 -0.07
N GLU A 119 -27.74 7.51 0.42
CA GLU A 119 -27.86 7.87 1.84
C GLU A 119 -27.80 6.67 2.78
N SER A 120 -28.47 5.56 2.43
CA SER A 120 -28.50 4.37 3.29
C SER A 120 -27.12 3.73 3.44
N ARG A 121 -26.35 3.68 2.36
CA ARG A 121 -24.97 3.19 2.36
C ARG A 121 -24.04 4.18 3.07
N ALA A 122 -24.21 5.47 2.80
CA ALA A 122 -23.43 6.52 3.45
C ALA A 122 -23.63 6.53 4.98
N LYS A 123 -24.84 6.30 5.49
CA LYS A 123 -25.11 6.14 6.93
C LYS A 123 -24.37 4.95 7.56
N GLN A 124 -24.24 3.84 6.84
CA GLN A 124 -23.46 2.68 7.33
C GLN A 124 -21.97 3.02 7.44
N GLN A 125 -21.45 3.85 6.53
CA GLN A 125 -20.04 4.27 6.49
C GLN A 125 -19.73 5.42 7.45
N SER A 126 -20.64 6.41 7.58
CA SER A 126 -20.45 7.55 8.47
C SER A 126 -20.78 7.26 9.94
N GLY A 127 -21.45 6.12 10.22
CA GLY A 127 -21.85 5.77 11.57
C GLY A 127 -22.74 6.85 12.23
N GLU A 128 -22.32 7.33 13.39
CA GLU A 128 -23.05 8.35 14.17
C GLU A 128 -22.77 9.79 13.73
N TYR A 129 -21.84 10.02 12.77
CA TYR A 129 -21.50 11.35 12.30
C TYR A 129 -22.62 11.97 11.48
N LYS A 130 -22.71 13.31 11.51
CA LYS A 130 -23.71 14.08 10.77
C LYS A 130 -23.53 13.88 9.28
N LEU A 131 -24.62 13.55 8.56
CA LEU A 131 -24.65 13.31 7.13
C LEU A 131 -25.57 14.31 6.45
N TYR A 132 -25.05 15.02 5.45
CA TYR A 132 -25.81 15.87 4.54
C TYR A 132 -25.86 15.21 3.16
N CYS A 133 -27.03 15.29 2.52
CA CYS A 133 -27.24 14.68 1.20
C CYS A 133 -27.69 15.71 0.18
N TRP A 134 -27.26 15.56 -1.07
CA TRP A 134 -27.64 16.35 -2.24
C TRP A 134 -28.35 15.47 -3.27
N GLU A 135 -29.41 16.02 -3.90
CA GLU A 135 -30.13 15.33 -4.99
C GLU A 135 -29.39 15.49 -6.32
N GLU A 136 -29.57 14.55 -7.25
CA GLU A 136 -28.86 14.52 -8.56
C GLU A 136 -29.02 15.81 -9.39
N HIS A 137 -30.05 16.61 -9.17
CA HIS A 137 -30.28 17.91 -9.82
C HIS A 137 -29.71 19.09 -9.05
N GLU A 138 -29.17 18.88 -7.84
CA GLU A 138 -28.59 19.90 -6.98
C GLU A 138 -27.06 19.96 -7.13
N SER A 139 -26.48 21.11 -6.78
CA SER A 139 -25.03 21.26 -6.72
C SER A 139 -24.48 20.73 -5.40
N PRO A 140 -23.59 19.70 -5.40
CA PRO A 140 -22.92 19.28 -4.18
C PRO A 140 -22.06 20.39 -3.56
N PHE A 141 -21.61 21.35 -4.35
CA PHE A 141 -20.78 22.47 -3.89
C PHE A 141 -21.61 23.53 -3.18
N GLU A 142 -22.86 23.77 -3.60
CA GLU A 142 -23.80 24.62 -2.84
C GLU A 142 -24.21 23.95 -1.54
N LEU A 143 -24.38 22.61 -1.51
CA LEU A 143 -24.57 21.90 -0.26
C LEU A 143 -23.34 22.05 0.64
N PHE A 144 -22.12 21.92 0.10
CA PHE A 144 -20.89 22.13 0.86
C PHE A 144 -20.85 23.50 1.52
N LYS A 145 -21.18 24.57 0.78
CA LYS A 145 -21.32 25.93 1.29
C LYS A 145 -22.33 26.02 2.43
N LYS A 146 -23.53 25.48 2.23
CA LYS A 146 -24.58 25.43 3.27
C LYS A 146 -24.10 24.72 4.53
N VAL A 147 -23.35 23.61 4.39
CA VAL A 147 -22.76 22.90 5.53
C VAL A 147 -21.78 23.79 6.29
N LEU A 148 -20.95 24.58 5.60
CA LEU A 148 -20.05 25.52 6.26
C LEU A 148 -20.83 26.62 7.01
N GLU A 149 -21.88 27.18 6.42
CA GLU A 149 -22.72 28.20 7.03
C GLU A 149 -23.43 27.67 8.28
N GLU A 150 -24.03 26.49 8.21
CA GLU A 150 -24.76 25.88 9.34
C GLU A 150 -23.88 25.41 10.51
N ASN A 151 -22.57 25.30 10.30
CA ASN A 151 -21.61 24.84 11.31
C ASN A 151 -20.55 25.90 11.69
N ASP A 152 -20.80 27.20 11.36
CA ASP A 152 -19.92 28.34 11.68
C ASP A 152 -18.45 28.15 11.13
N LEU A 153 -18.32 27.55 9.94
CA LEU A 153 -17.04 27.28 9.31
C LEU A 153 -16.75 28.15 8.07
N SER A 154 -17.64 29.10 7.75
CA SER A 154 -17.52 29.98 6.58
C SER A 154 -16.32 30.94 6.69
N GLY A 155 -15.64 31.16 5.56
CA GLY A 155 -14.52 32.12 5.47
C GLY A 155 -13.20 31.63 6.09
N GLY A 156 -13.17 30.41 6.62
CA GLY A 156 -11.96 29.81 7.19
C GLY A 156 -10.98 29.25 6.16
N THR A 157 -9.86 28.74 6.66
CA THR A 157 -8.89 27.99 5.85
C THR A 157 -9.32 26.53 5.70
N ILE A 158 -9.65 26.10 4.48
CA ILE A 158 -10.01 24.75 4.13
C ILE A 158 -8.78 24.06 3.52
N ALA A 159 -8.31 23.01 4.14
CA ALA A 159 -7.26 22.18 3.58
C ALA A 159 -7.87 20.98 2.82
N MET A 160 -7.43 20.79 1.59
CA MET A 160 -7.88 19.70 0.73
C MET A 160 -6.89 18.54 0.83
N GLU A 161 -7.41 17.34 1.08
CA GLU A 161 -6.59 16.15 1.01
C GLU A 161 -5.95 16.04 -0.40
N GLU A 162 -4.69 15.64 -0.48
CA GLU A 162 -3.84 15.86 -1.66
C GLU A 162 -4.27 15.07 -2.89
N THR A 163 -5.04 14.02 -2.73
CA THR A 163 -5.58 13.22 -3.83
C THR A 163 -6.98 13.68 -4.26
N THR A 164 -7.53 14.72 -3.60
CA THR A 164 -8.81 15.33 -3.98
C THR A 164 -8.75 15.85 -5.41
N ARG A 165 -9.74 15.47 -6.22
CA ARG A 165 -9.77 15.80 -7.65
C ARG A 165 -9.93 17.30 -7.89
N TYR A 166 -9.23 17.84 -8.89
CA TYR A 166 -9.22 19.27 -9.15
C TYR A 166 -10.62 19.89 -9.36
N PHE A 167 -11.52 19.21 -10.07
CA PHE A 167 -12.88 19.75 -10.29
C PHE A 167 -13.68 19.90 -8.98
N VAL A 168 -13.39 19.05 -7.97
CA VAL A 168 -13.98 19.17 -6.63
C VAL A 168 -13.42 20.41 -5.93
N ILE A 169 -12.10 20.58 -5.95
CA ILE A 169 -11.43 21.74 -5.38
C ILE A 169 -11.95 23.02 -6.03
N GLU A 170 -12.02 23.06 -7.36
CA GLU A 170 -12.52 24.21 -8.12
C GLU A 170 -13.99 24.51 -7.79
N GLY A 171 -14.84 23.48 -7.70
CA GLY A 171 -16.25 23.63 -7.34
C GLY A 171 -16.45 24.18 -5.93
N ILE A 172 -15.72 23.64 -4.95
CA ILE A 172 -15.76 24.11 -3.56
C ILE A 172 -15.27 25.57 -3.50
N GLN A 173 -14.18 25.92 -4.19
CA GLN A 173 -13.64 27.29 -4.20
C GLN A 173 -14.59 28.29 -4.82
N LYS A 174 -15.26 27.94 -5.94
CA LYS A 174 -16.26 28.80 -6.59
C LYS A 174 -17.47 29.06 -5.69
N ALA A 175 -17.95 28.04 -4.98
CA ALA A 175 -19.07 28.16 -4.04
C ALA A 175 -18.69 28.92 -2.76
N ASN A 176 -17.40 28.89 -2.36
CA ASN A 176 -16.89 29.47 -1.11
C ASN A 176 -15.73 30.47 -1.37
N PRO A 177 -15.96 31.59 -2.08
CA PRO A 177 -14.90 32.51 -2.50
C PRO A 177 -14.21 33.24 -1.34
N SER A 178 -14.83 33.28 -0.16
CA SER A 178 -14.25 33.87 1.07
C SER A 178 -13.30 32.92 1.81
N SER A 179 -13.32 31.62 1.51
CA SER A 179 -12.46 30.65 2.15
C SER A 179 -11.11 30.54 1.43
N LYS A 180 -10.05 30.35 2.21
CA LYS A 180 -8.71 30.05 1.69
C LYS A 180 -8.57 28.55 1.49
N ILE A 181 -8.24 28.11 0.27
CA ILE A 181 -7.97 26.70 -0.05
C ILE A 181 -6.47 26.44 -0.01
N ILE A 182 -6.03 25.40 0.70
CA ILE A 182 -4.64 24.95 0.80
C ILE A 182 -4.55 23.42 0.74
N SER A 183 -3.34 22.86 0.68
CA SER A 183 -3.12 21.40 0.81
C SER A 183 -3.20 20.96 2.27
N ALA A 184 -3.76 19.79 2.51
CA ALA A 184 -3.80 19.13 3.82
C ALA A 184 -2.53 18.33 4.15
N THR A 185 -1.53 18.25 3.24
CA THR A 185 -0.34 17.39 3.39
C THR A 185 0.37 17.55 4.73
N ALA A 186 0.42 18.76 5.32
CA ALA A 186 1.01 18.96 6.63
C ALA A 186 0.34 18.13 7.73
N VAL A 187 -0.96 17.86 7.58
CA VAL A 187 -1.76 17.08 8.55
C VAL A 187 -1.81 15.61 8.15
N THR A 188 -2.18 15.30 6.92
CA THR A 188 -2.32 13.92 6.42
C THR A 188 -1.00 13.15 6.48
N ALA A 189 0.09 13.74 5.95
CA ALA A 189 1.43 13.17 6.05
C ALA A 189 1.95 13.18 7.49
N GLY A 190 1.63 14.21 8.28
CA GLY A 190 1.97 14.27 9.70
C GLY A 190 1.32 13.16 10.52
N CYS A 191 0.09 12.75 10.17
CA CYS A 191 -0.60 11.63 10.81
C CYS A 191 -0.09 10.28 10.30
N ARG A 192 -0.18 10.03 8.98
CA ARG A 192 0.07 8.74 8.36
C ARG A 192 1.56 8.40 8.25
N GLY A 193 2.43 9.41 8.13
CA GLY A 193 3.88 9.23 8.00
C GLY A 193 4.60 8.74 9.26
N ILE A 194 3.93 8.75 10.42
CA ILE A 194 4.44 8.24 11.70
C ILE A 194 3.50 7.13 12.18
N LYS A 195 3.93 5.91 12.12
CA LYS A 195 3.13 4.72 12.47
C LYS A 195 3.05 4.52 13.97
N THR A 196 1.88 4.12 14.45
CA THR A 196 1.67 3.60 15.81
C THR A 196 2.19 2.17 15.92
N ASP A 197 2.32 1.67 17.15
CA ASP A 197 2.77 0.28 17.37
C ASP A 197 1.80 -0.75 16.77
N HIS A 198 0.48 -0.45 16.76
CA HIS A 198 -0.51 -1.31 16.14
C HIS A 198 -0.42 -1.31 14.61
N GLU A 199 -0.22 -0.14 13.99
CA GLU A 199 0.02 -0.03 12.54
C GLU A 199 1.28 -0.80 12.12
N ILE A 200 2.36 -0.70 12.92
CA ILE A 200 3.60 -1.45 12.70
C ILE A 200 3.35 -2.96 12.82
N GLU A 201 2.52 -3.42 13.76
CA GLU A 201 2.18 -4.85 13.90
C GLU A 201 1.39 -5.36 12.68
N LEU A 202 0.44 -4.60 12.14
CA LEU A 202 -0.29 -4.96 10.91
C LEU A 202 0.66 -5.08 9.71
N MET A 203 1.58 -4.12 9.56
CA MET A 203 2.62 -4.17 8.53
C MET A 203 3.58 -5.35 8.74
N GLN A 204 3.95 -5.67 9.98
CA GLN A 204 4.77 -6.86 10.29
C GLN A 204 4.06 -8.15 9.87
N ILE A 205 2.74 -8.27 10.10
CA ILE A 205 1.96 -9.43 9.67
C ILE A 205 1.92 -9.53 8.14
N ALA A 206 1.70 -8.40 7.43
CA ALA A 206 1.72 -8.37 5.98
C ALA A 206 3.09 -8.81 5.42
N ASN A 207 4.18 -8.34 6.03
CA ASN A 207 5.55 -8.76 5.68
C ASN A 207 5.80 -10.24 5.94
N ASP A 208 5.35 -10.77 7.10
CA ASP A 208 5.47 -12.19 7.43
C ASP A 208 4.70 -13.06 6.43
N MET A 209 3.49 -12.64 6.00
CA MET A 209 2.71 -13.34 4.96
C MET A 209 3.41 -13.31 3.60
N THR A 210 3.91 -12.15 3.18
CA THR A 210 4.64 -11.98 1.92
C THR A 210 5.87 -12.89 1.86
N LYS A 211 6.62 -12.98 2.95
CA LYS A 211 7.74 -13.90 3.08
C LYS A 211 7.34 -15.36 2.84
N GLU A 212 6.29 -15.84 3.49
CA GLU A 212 5.82 -17.22 3.34
C GLU A 212 5.33 -17.50 1.90
N VAL A 213 4.63 -16.51 1.29
CA VAL A 213 4.20 -16.58 -0.11
C VAL A 213 5.41 -16.70 -1.05
N TYR A 214 6.43 -15.86 -0.89
CA TYR A 214 7.61 -15.90 -1.75
C TYR A 214 8.36 -17.23 -1.62
N LEU A 215 8.52 -17.74 -0.38
CA LEU A 215 9.16 -19.05 -0.13
C LEU A 215 8.38 -20.23 -0.74
N ALA A 216 7.06 -20.15 -0.81
CA ALA A 216 6.22 -21.16 -1.43
C ALA A 216 6.22 -21.04 -2.96
N ALA A 217 6.17 -19.81 -3.48
CA ALA A 217 6.08 -19.53 -4.92
C ALA A 217 7.34 -19.96 -5.66
N VAL A 218 8.54 -19.63 -5.16
CA VAL A 218 9.80 -19.95 -5.87
C VAL A 218 10.02 -21.45 -6.07
N LYS A 219 9.41 -22.31 -5.25
CA LYS A 219 9.44 -23.76 -5.41
C LYS A 219 8.62 -24.25 -6.62
N GLN A 220 7.78 -23.39 -7.19
CA GLN A 220 6.91 -23.68 -8.33
C GLN A 220 7.48 -23.16 -9.65
N LEU A 221 8.62 -22.44 -9.64
CA LEU A 221 9.28 -21.96 -10.87
C LEU A 221 9.61 -23.11 -11.82
N LYS A 222 9.34 -22.90 -13.11
CA LYS A 222 9.63 -23.87 -14.19
C LYS A 222 10.16 -23.12 -15.40
N GLU A 223 11.11 -23.72 -16.09
CA GLU A 223 11.62 -23.19 -17.38
C GLU A 223 10.47 -23.01 -18.37
N GLY A 224 10.47 -21.91 -19.10
CA GLY A 224 9.43 -21.53 -20.06
C GLY A 224 8.21 -20.85 -19.47
N MET A 225 8.06 -20.80 -18.14
CA MET A 225 6.99 -20.07 -17.46
C MET A 225 7.06 -18.56 -17.79
N THR A 226 5.91 -17.91 -17.93
CA THR A 226 5.85 -16.45 -18.14
C THR A 226 5.81 -15.71 -16.81
N GLU A 227 6.14 -14.40 -16.84
CA GLU A 227 6.03 -13.51 -15.68
C GLU A 227 4.59 -13.48 -15.13
N ASN A 228 3.58 -13.42 -16.01
CA ASN A 228 2.17 -13.44 -15.62
C ASN A 228 1.73 -14.79 -15.00
N GLU A 229 2.18 -15.92 -15.53
CA GLU A 229 1.90 -17.23 -14.93
C GLU A 229 2.46 -17.32 -13.51
N PHE A 230 3.68 -16.80 -13.27
CA PHE A 230 4.25 -16.78 -11.93
C PHE A 230 3.58 -15.75 -11.02
N GLY A 231 3.20 -14.58 -11.54
CA GLY A 231 2.38 -13.58 -10.83
C GLY A 231 1.06 -14.16 -10.34
N THR A 232 0.40 -15.00 -11.18
CA THR A 232 -0.84 -15.70 -10.81
C THR A 232 -0.62 -16.68 -9.65
N ILE A 233 0.52 -17.38 -9.61
CA ILE A 233 0.87 -18.27 -8.49
C ILE A 233 1.01 -17.45 -7.19
N LEU A 234 1.67 -16.29 -7.23
CA LEU A 234 1.82 -15.40 -6.08
C LEU A 234 0.45 -14.93 -5.57
N THR A 235 -0.42 -14.44 -6.46
CA THR A 235 -1.77 -14.00 -6.09
C THR A 235 -2.57 -15.14 -5.43
N ASN A 236 -2.57 -16.35 -6.01
CA ASN A 236 -3.27 -17.51 -5.45
C ASN A 236 -2.73 -17.88 -4.05
N LEU A 237 -1.43 -17.73 -3.81
CA LEU A 237 -0.85 -18.00 -2.49
C LEU A 237 -1.23 -16.91 -1.45
N PHE A 238 -1.37 -15.65 -1.85
CA PHE A 238 -1.95 -14.61 -0.98
C PHE A 238 -3.43 -14.89 -0.66
N ASP A 239 -4.19 -15.40 -1.63
CA ASP A 239 -5.59 -15.81 -1.41
C ASP A 239 -5.73 -16.94 -0.38
N GLU A 240 -4.72 -17.83 -0.22
CA GLU A 240 -4.70 -18.82 0.87
C GLU A 240 -4.72 -18.17 2.27
N PHE A 241 -4.12 -17.00 2.42
CA PHE A 241 -4.21 -16.19 3.65
C PHE A 241 -5.53 -15.42 3.76
N GLY A 242 -6.32 -15.31 2.68
CA GLY A 242 -7.53 -14.51 2.62
C GLY A 242 -7.23 -13.00 2.58
N VAL A 243 -6.10 -12.61 2.01
CA VAL A 243 -5.68 -11.20 1.83
C VAL A 243 -5.47 -10.91 0.33
N GLY A 244 -5.72 -9.68 -0.08
CA GLY A 244 -5.33 -9.21 -1.40
C GLY A 244 -3.82 -9.02 -1.49
N GLY A 245 -3.19 -9.55 -2.53
CA GLY A 245 -1.77 -9.39 -2.74
C GLY A 245 -1.32 -9.77 -4.14
N GLY A 246 -0.09 -9.41 -4.49
CA GLY A 246 0.51 -9.69 -5.78
C GLY A 246 1.93 -9.16 -5.87
N ALA A 247 2.58 -9.39 -6.99
CA ALA A 247 3.90 -8.85 -7.22
C ALA A 247 4.17 -8.61 -8.71
N LEU A 248 4.99 -7.61 -8.99
CA LEU A 248 5.71 -7.47 -10.24
C LEU A 248 6.74 -8.61 -10.30
N VAL A 249 6.75 -9.34 -11.41
CA VAL A 249 7.70 -10.42 -11.67
C VAL A 249 8.52 -10.06 -12.90
N LEU A 250 9.85 -10.15 -12.79
CA LEU A 250 10.75 -9.84 -13.89
C LEU A 250 11.78 -10.96 -14.05
N PHE A 251 11.91 -11.47 -15.29
CA PHE A 251 12.84 -12.54 -15.63
C PHE A 251 14.00 -12.05 -16.51
N GLY A 252 15.22 -12.51 -16.22
CA GLY A 252 16.41 -12.27 -17.03
C GLY A 252 16.62 -10.79 -17.35
N GLU A 253 16.66 -10.45 -18.65
CA GLU A 253 16.87 -9.08 -19.13
C GLU A 253 15.75 -8.10 -18.72
N ALA A 254 14.51 -8.57 -18.57
CA ALA A 254 13.42 -7.69 -18.13
C ALA A 254 13.72 -7.06 -16.76
N SER A 255 14.46 -7.75 -15.89
CA SER A 255 14.89 -7.20 -14.59
C SER A 255 15.83 -5.99 -14.70
N ALA A 256 16.47 -5.76 -15.87
CA ALA A 256 17.28 -4.57 -16.13
C ALA A 256 16.43 -3.27 -16.28
N HIS A 257 15.13 -3.40 -16.27
CA HIS A 257 14.17 -2.30 -16.29
C HIS A 257 13.36 -2.31 -14.97
N PRO A 258 13.39 -1.26 -14.15
CA PRO A 258 12.80 -1.28 -12.80
C PRO A 258 11.35 -1.77 -12.72
N HIS A 259 10.53 -1.43 -13.73
CA HIS A 259 9.13 -1.88 -13.85
C HIS A 259 8.89 -2.83 -15.02
N GLY A 260 9.97 -3.47 -15.52
CA GLY A 260 9.89 -4.45 -16.58
C GLY A 260 9.71 -3.89 -18.00
N LEU A 261 9.35 -4.76 -18.90
CA LEU A 261 9.06 -4.46 -20.31
C LEU A 261 7.57 -4.71 -20.59
N VAL A 262 7.05 -4.06 -21.63
CA VAL A 262 5.67 -4.34 -22.09
C VAL A 262 5.54 -5.74 -22.69
N GLN A 263 6.62 -6.24 -23.29
CA GLN A 263 6.68 -7.57 -23.87
C GLN A 263 6.88 -8.62 -22.77
N GLU A 264 6.02 -9.63 -22.72
CA GLU A 264 6.13 -10.76 -21.79
C GLU A 264 7.40 -11.57 -22.02
N VAL A 265 8.11 -11.90 -20.95
CA VAL A 265 9.32 -12.69 -20.97
C VAL A 265 9.07 -14.09 -20.41
N ARG A 266 9.78 -15.09 -20.96
CA ARG A 266 9.72 -16.47 -20.47
C ARG A 266 11.02 -16.82 -19.75
N LEU A 267 10.85 -17.46 -18.58
CA LEU A 267 11.94 -17.89 -17.72
C LEU A 267 12.86 -18.90 -18.42
N LYS A 268 14.14 -18.63 -18.40
CA LYS A 268 15.19 -19.52 -18.91
C LYS A 268 16.14 -19.93 -17.78
N LYS A 269 16.82 -21.03 -17.97
CA LYS A 269 17.84 -21.49 -17.02
C LYS A 269 18.91 -20.42 -16.81
N ASN A 270 19.23 -20.17 -15.55
CA ASN A 270 20.17 -19.16 -15.04
C ASN A 270 19.70 -17.70 -15.19
N ASP A 271 18.44 -17.45 -15.52
CA ASP A 271 17.88 -16.11 -15.48
C ASP A 271 17.77 -15.59 -14.02
N ILE A 272 17.95 -14.30 -13.88
CA ILE A 272 17.47 -13.56 -12.71
C ILE A 272 15.95 -13.73 -12.60
N VAL A 273 15.46 -13.89 -11.38
CA VAL A 273 14.06 -13.81 -10.99
C VAL A 273 13.95 -12.73 -9.93
N LEU A 274 13.40 -11.59 -10.31
CA LEU A 274 13.09 -10.49 -9.41
C LEU A 274 11.58 -10.52 -9.12
N ILE A 275 11.22 -10.50 -7.85
CA ILE A 275 9.84 -10.51 -7.35
C ILE A 275 9.70 -9.29 -6.45
N ASP A 276 8.75 -8.42 -6.74
CA ASP A 276 8.57 -7.12 -6.10
C ASP A 276 7.10 -6.83 -5.82
N GLY A 277 6.71 -6.80 -4.56
CA GLY A 277 5.35 -6.57 -4.13
C GLY A 277 5.04 -7.13 -2.75
N GLY A 278 3.75 -7.32 -2.46
CA GLY A 278 3.29 -7.72 -1.14
C GLY A 278 1.81 -7.94 -1.05
N CYS A 279 1.26 -7.77 0.15
CA CYS A 279 -0.16 -7.90 0.43
C CYS A 279 -0.64 -6.81 1.40
N SER A 280 -1.97 -6.70 1.51
CA SER A 280 -2.63 -5.77 2.41
C SER A 280 -3.29 -6.51 3.59
N VAL A 281 -3.00 -6.08 4.81
CA VAL A 281 -3.63 -6.57 6.04
C VAL A 281 -4.31 -5.40 6.75
N GLU A 282 -5.64 -5.45 6.88
CA GLU A 282 -6.44 -4.34 7.44
C GLU A 282 -6.12 -2.98 6.78
N GLY A 283 -5.83 -3.00 5.45
CA GLY A 283 -5.46 -1.82 4.69
C GLY A 283 -3.99 -1.41 4.80
N TYR A 284 -3.16 -2.12 5.58
CA TYR A 284 -1.72 -1.85 5.68
C TYR A 284 -0.94 -2.76 4.75
N GLU A 285 -0.14 -2.14 3.89
CA GLU A 285 0.62 -2.80 2.83
C GLU A 285 1.96 -3.34 3.31
N SER A 286 2.43 -4.40 2.66
CA SER A 286 3.85 -4.77 2.62
C SER A 286 4.41 -4.58 1.22
N ASP A 287 5.70 -4.25 1.12
CA ASP A 287 6.42 -4.07 -0.13
C ASP A 287 7.83 -4.64 -0.02
N ILE A 288 8.08 -5.73 -0.71
CA ILE A 288 9.30 -6.53 -0.59
C ILE A 288 9.81 -6.91 -1.96
N THR A 289 11.03 -6.49 -2.28
CA THR A 289 11.74 -7.04 -3.45
C THR A 289 12.74 -8.10 -3.03
N ARG A 290 12.65 -9.24 -3.68
CA ARG A 290 13.67 -10.30 -3.62
C ARG A 290 14.16 -10.65 -5.01
N THR A 291 15.48 -10.73 -5.15
CA THR A 291 16.13 -11.20 -6.38
C THR A 291 16.77 -12.56 -6.15
N THR A 292 16.44 -13.54 -6.98
CA THR A 292 17.05 -14.88 -7.00
C THR A 292 17.44 -15.28 -8.41
N VAL A 293 17.92 -16.51 -8.62
CA VAL A 293 18.32 -17.06 -9.92
C VAL A 293 17.69 -18.43 -10.13
N PHE A 294 17.05 -18.63 -11.28
CA PHE A 294 16.54 -19.94 -11.68
C PHE A 294 17.66 -20.84 -12.20
N GLY A 295 18.48 -21.36 -11.29
CA GLY A 295 19.64 -22.19 -11.63
C GLY A 295 20.90 -21.73 -10.91
N THR A 296 21.99 -21.49 -11.66
CA THR A 296 23.29 -21.14 -11.09
C THR A 296 23.63 -19.68 -11.41
N PRO A 297 23.78 -18.81 -10.40
CA PRO A 297 24.15 -17.42 -10.63
C PRO A 297 25.60 -17.30 -11.15
N THR A 298 25.80 -16.38 -12.09
CA THR A 298 27.13 -16.04 -12.57
C THR A 298 27.92 -15.26 -11.50
N LYS A 299 29.27 -15.20 -11.67
CA LYS A 299 30.09 -14.35 -10.79
C LYS A 299 29.64 -12.88 -10.83
N LYS A 300 29.31 -12.33 -12.00
CA LYS A 300 28.88 -10.95 -12.17
C LYS A 300 27.55 -10.69 -11.41
N MET A 301 26.58 -11.61 -11.47
CA MET A 301 25.33 -11.50 -10.71
C MET A 301 25.60 -11.46 -9.20
N LYS A 302 26.47 -12.33 -8.69
CA LYS A 302 26.86 -12.33 -7.27
C LYS A 302 27.57 -11.04 -6.85
N ASP A 303 28.49 -10.54 -7.68
CA ASP A 303 29.22 -9.30 -7.41
C ASP A 303 28.26 -8.11 -7.34
N VAL A 304 27.34 -7.98 -8.31
CA VAL A 304 26.31 -6.91 -8.34
C VAL A 304 25.36 -7.03 -7.15
N PHE A 305 24.90 -8.25 -6.83
CA PHE A 305 24.07 -8.50 -5.66
C PHE A 305 24.72 -8.01 -4.37
N ASN A 306 26.00 -8.33 -4.16
CA ASN A 306 26.73 -7.93 -2.97
C ASN A 306 26.89 -6.40 -2.86
N ILE A 307 27.01 -5.69 -4.00
CA ILE A 307 27.06 -4.23 -4.02
C ILE A 307 25.71 -3.65 -3.61
N VAL A 308 24.59 -4.16 -4.18
CA VAL A 308 23.23 -3.72 -3.83
C VAL A 308 22.92 -4.02 -2.37
N LEU A 309 23.23 -5.22 -1.88
CA LEU A 309 23.08 -5.57 -0.47
C LEU A 309 23.87 -4.64 0.45
N LYS A 310 25.13 -4.34 0.09
CA LYS A 310 25.94 -3.39 0.89
C LYS A 310 25.30 -1.99 0.88
N ALA A 311 24.80 -1.51 -0.23
CA ALA A 311 24.13 -0.22 -0.34
C ALA A 311 22.89 -0.16 0.56
N GLN A 312 22.07 -1.23 0.57
CA GLN A 312 20.90 -1.34 1.44
C GLN A 312 21.30 -1.32 2.93
N LEU A 313 22.30 -2.10 3.31
CA LEU A 313 22.73 -2.21 4.70
C LEU A 313 23.44 -0.96 5.21
N ASP A 314 24.23 -0.28 4.38
CA ASP A 314 24.87 0.98 4.77
C ASP A 314 23.82 2.09 4.96
N ALA A 315 22.77 2.14 4.10
CA ALA A 315 21.63 3.04 4.25
C ALA A 315 20.86 2.75 5.55
N LEU A 316 20.57 1.48 5.85
CA LEU A 316 19.92 1.07 7.09
C LEU A 316 20.74 1.50 8.32
N ALA A 317 22.04 1.25 8.31
CA ALA A 317 22.92 1.58 9.43
C ALA A 317 23.05 3.10 9.66
N TYR A 318 22.91 3.89 8.60
CA TYR A 318 22.97 5.35 8.67
C TYR A 318 21.65 5.97 9.13
N ALA A 319 20.50 5.33 8.79
CA ALA A 319 19.16 5.85 9.09
C ALA A 319 18.87 5.85 10.59
N LYS A 320 18.43 7.00 11.12
CA LYS A 320 18.02 7.20 12.52
C LYS A 320 17.27 8.52 12.66
N PRO A 321 16.58 8.77 13.78
CA PRO A 321 15.98 10.08 14.04
C PRO A 321 16.98 11.22 13.91
N GLY A 322 16.56 12.33 13.29
CA GLY A 322 17.39 13.52 13.09
C GLY A 322 18.31 13.48 11.86
N VAL A 323 18.35 12.39 11.11
CA VAL A 323 19.07 12.28 9.83
C VAL A 323 18.12 12.70 8.70
N SER A 324 18.60 13.45 7.69
CA SER A 324 17.77 13.82 6.55
C SER A 324 17.54 12.64 5.60
N PHE A 325 16.35 12.57 4.97
CA PHE A 325 16.04 11.52 4.00
C PHE A 325 17.02 11.52 2.81
N GLU A 326 17.44 12.73 2.34
CA GLU A 326 18.42 12.82 1.24
C GLU A 326 19.77 12.20 1.58
N SER A 327 20.23 12.28 2.84
CA SER A 327 21.52 11.74 3.24
C SER A 327 21.53 10.22 3.33
N VAL A 328 20.38 9.60 3.58
CA VAL A 328 20.23 8.13 3.52
C VAL A 328 20.28 7.64 2.08
N ASP A 329 19.58 8.31 1.13
CA ASP A 329 19.69 8.05 -0.31
C ASP A 329 21.13 8.22 -0.81
N ALA A 330 21.79 9.32 -0.40
CA ALA A 330 23.18 9.58 -0.78
C ALA A 330 24.15 8.49 -0.28
N THR A 331 23.89 7.91 0.88
CA THR A 331 24.70 6.81 1.44
C THR A 331 24.65 5.57 0.55
N ALA A 332 23.45 5.13 0.13
CA ALA A 332 23.30 3.99 -0.78
C ALA A 332 23.91 4.28 -2.16
N ARG A 333 23.64 5.46 -2.72
CA ARG A 333 24.20 5.86 -4.04
C ARG A 333 25.72 5.91 -4.03
N LYS A 334 26.33 6.35 -2.93
CA LYS A 334 27.79 6.36 -2.79
C LYS A 334 28.37 4.97 -2.90
N VAL A 335 27.81 3.96 -2.24
CA VAL A 335 28.29 2.57 -2.32
C VAL A 335 28.24 2.07 -3.77
N ILE A 336 27.13 2.31 -4.48
CA ILE A 336 26.94 1.91 -5.88
C ILE A 336 27.92 2.63 -6.80
N ALA A 337 28.14 3.94 -6.58
CA ALA A 337 29.06 4.75 -7.38
C ALA A 337 30.53 4.33 -7.17
N ASP A 338 30.95 4.14 -5.91
CA ASP A 338 32.30 3.70 -5.55
C ASP A 338 32.63 2.31 -6.14
N ALA A 339 31.63 1.46 -6.34
CA ALA A 339 31.77 0.16 -7.02
C ALA A 339 31.80 0.25 -8.56
N GLY A 340 31.79 1.44 -9.14
CA GLY A 340 31.86 1.68 -10.59
C GLY A 340 30.51 1.74 -11.32
N TYR A 341 29.39 1.67 -10.58
CA TYR A 341 28.03 1.76 -11.12
C TYR A 341 27.42 3.17 -10.92
N GLY A 342 28.22 4.20 -11.05
CA GLY A 342 27.84 5.61 -10.95
C GLY A 342 28.21 6.41 -12.20
N PRO A 343 28.08 7.74 -12.11
CA PRO A 343 27.55 8.53 -10.99
C PRO A 343 26.02 8.68 -11.03
N GLY A 344 25.46 9.15 -9.92
CA GLY A 344 24.07 9.60 -9.80
C GLY A 344 23.03 8.52 -10.14
N TYR A 345 22.18 8.80 -11.13
CA TYR A 345 21.07 7.94 -11.54
C TYR A 345 21.39 7.01 -12.75
N LYS A 346 22.67 6.82 -13.09
CA LYS A 346 23.05 6.07 -14.30
C LYS A 346 22.63 4.60 -14.27
N TYR A 347 22.88 3.90 -13.18
CA TYR A 347 22.56 2.49 -13.00
C TYR A 347 21.57 2.26 -11.85
N PHE A 348 21.53 3.14 -10.88
CA PHE A 348 20.49 3.20 -9.86
C PHE A 348 19.54 4.35 -10.21
N THR A 349 18.51 4.05 -11.00
CA THR A 349 17.74 5.02 -11.78
C THR A 349 16.58 5.67 -11.01
N HIS A 350 16.21 5.14 -9.85
CA HIS A 350 15.11 5.65 -9.03
C HIS A 350 15.58 6.11 -7.64
N ARG A 351 14.69 6.64 -6.82
CA ARG A 351 14.95 6.98 -5.42
C ARG A 351 15.28 5.74 -4.60
N LEU A 352 15.93 5.92 -3.43
CA LEU A 352 16.23 4.80 -2.54
C LEU A 352 14.99 4.19 -1.90
N GLY A 353 13.92 4.98 -1.72
CA GLY A 353 12.69 4.46 -1.14
C GLY A 353 11.59 5.49 -1.01
N HIS A 354 10.45 5.05 -0.56
CA HIS A 354 9.23 5.82 -0.31
C HIS A 354 8.62 5.42 1.04
N GLY A 355 7.82 6.30 1.62
CA GLY A 355 6.98 5.94 2.75
C GLY A 355 5.97 4.87 2.34
N ILE A 356 5.57 4.03 3.28
CA ILE A 356 4.61 2.96 3.09
C ILE A 356 3.69 2.87 4.30
N GLY A 357 2.46 2.45 4.10
CA GLY A 357 1.46 2.29 5.14
C GLY A 357 0.14 1.76 4.58
N MET A 358 -0.91 2.57 4.56
CA MET A 358 -2.18 2.20 3.92
C MET A 358 -2.18 2.43 2.39
N ASP A 359 -1.22 3.18 1.87
CA ASP A 359 -0.89 3.17 0.44
C ASP A 359 0.52 2.58 0.30
N GLY A 360 0.76 1.82 -0.78
CA GLY A 360 2.09 1.29 -1.09
C GLY A 360 3.14 2.40 -1.22
N HIS A 361 2.74 3.57 -1.75
CA HIS A 361 3.60 4.75 -1.81
C HIS A 361 2.98 5.91 -1.02
N GLU A 362 3.58 6.24 0.12
CA GLU A 362 3.22 7.36 0.98
C GLU A 362 4.37 8.36 1.14
N TRP A 363 4.17 9.36 2.00
CA TRP A 363 5.24 10.22 2.51
C TRP A 363 6.05 9.47 3.60
N TYR A 364 7.35 9.68 3.72
CA TYR A 364 8.16 10.64 2.99
C TYR A 364 9.08 9.87 2.04
N TYR A 365 9.61 10.57 0.99
CA TYR A 365 10.48 9.92 0.00
C TYR A 365 11.94 10.00 0.40
N VAL A 366 12.65 8.86 0.34
CA VAL A 366 14.11 8.75 0.56
C VAL A 366 14.81 9.04 -0.76
N VAL A 367 15.09 10.33 -0.99
CA VAL A 367 15.58 10.83 -2.29
C VAL A 367 16.41 12.09 -2.10
N GLY A 368 17.37 12.32 -3.00
CA GLY A 368 18.16 13.56 -3.04
C GLY A 368 17.27 14.80 -3.08
N GLY A 369 17.59 15.82 -2.27
CA GLY A 369 16.83 17.07 -2.12
C GLY A 369 15.77 17.05 -1.01
N ASN A 370 15.41 15.88 -0.46
CA ASN A 370 14.50 15.80 0.68
C ASN A 370 15.26 16.02 2.01
N LYS A 371 15.26 17.26 2.47
CA LYS A 371 15.95 17.71 3.69
C LYS A 371 15.17 17.47 4.97
N ARG A 372 13.93 16.95 4.89
CA ARG A 372 13.17 16.58 6.08
C ARG A 372 13.96 15.58 6.91
N LEU A 373 13.88 15.70 8.23
CA LEU A 373 14.54 14.80 9.16
C LEU A 373 13.65 13.59 9.42
N MET A 374 14.27 12.42 9.53
CA MET A 374 13.59 11.20 9.96
C MET A 374 13.16 11.30 11.41
N GLU A 375 12.02 10.71 11.71
CA GLU A 375 11.41 10.66 13.03
C GLU A 375 11.12 9.20 13.40
N LYS A 376 11.15 8.89 14.71
CA LYS A 376 10.70 7.57 15.20
C LYS A 376 9.28 7.28 14.69
N GLY A 377 9.03 6.06 14.21
CA GLY A 377 7.75 5.65 13.64
C GLY A 377 7.63 5.91 12.14
N ASN A 378 8.60 6.58 11.49
CA ASN A 378 8.64 6.59 10.04
C ASN A 378 8.85 5.15 9.54
N MET A 379 8.07 4.75 8.54
CA MET A 379 8.18 3.49 7.82
C MET A 379 8.36 3.78 6.34
N MET A 380 9.36 3.18 5.72
CA MET A 380 9.68 3.40 4.31
C MET A 380 10.37 2.19 3.70
N SER A 381 10.28 2.05 2.38
CA SER A 381 11.10 1.11 1.65
C SER A 381 12.58 1.52 1.70
N ASN A 382 13.46 0.53 1.58
CA ASN A 382 14.90 0.70 1.34
C ASN A 382 15.29 -0.28 0.24
N GLU A 383 15.28 0.19 -1.02
CA GLU A 383 15.22 -0.58 -2.24
C GLU A 383 16.30 -0.20 -3.28
N PRO A 384 17.58 -0.18 -2.91
CA PRO A 384 18.60 0.11 -3.92
C PRO A 384 18.62 -0.96 -5.02
N GLY A 385 18.94 -0.53 -6.24
CA GLY A 385 19.06 -1.43 -7.39
C GLY A 385 20.20 -1.04 -8.33
N ILE A 386 20.69 -2.00 -9.09
CA ILE A 386 21.61 -1.82 -10.21
C ILE A 386 21.01 -2.49 -11.45
N TYR A 387 20.80 -1.70 -12.50
CA TYR A 387 20.12 -2.12 -13.73
C TYR A 387 21.06 -2.04 -14.92
N LEU A 388 21.41 -3.19 -15.48
CA LEU A 388 22.36 -3.35 -16.59
C LEU A 388 21.59 -3.69 -17.86
N VAL A 389 21.09 -2.66 -18.55
CA VAL A 389 20.29 -2.82 -19.78
C VAL A 389 21.04 -3.71 -20.79
N GLY A 390 20.32 -4.70 -21.32
CA GLY A 390 20.88 -5.74 -22.19
C GLY A 390 21.49 -6.95 -21.44
N GLU A 391 21.43 -6.95 -20.09
CA GLU A 391 21.95 -8.06 -19.29
C GLU A 391 20.93 -8.48 -18.20
N PHE A 392 20.88 -7.77 -17.08
CA PHE A 392 20.00 -8.04 -15.93
C PHE A 392 19.95 -6.85 -14.96
N GLY A 393 18.98 -6.85 -14.07
CA GLY A 393 18.92 -5.96 -12.91
C GLY A 393 18.82 -6.73 -11.60
N ILE A 394 19.27 -6.09 -10.53
CA ILE A 394 19.14 -6.59 -9.16
C ILE A 394 18.58 -5.45 -8.31
N ARG A 395 17.46 -5.71 -7.61
CA ARG A 395 16.90 -4.90 -6.53
C ARG A 395 16.71 -5.79 -5.32
N ILE A 396 17.01 -5.25 -4.15
CA ILE A 396 16.70 -5.85 -2.85
C ILE A 396 15.95 -4.79 -2.07
N GLU A 397 14.81 -5.13 -1.52
CA GLU A 397 13.97 -4.21 -0.79
C GLU A 397 13.45 -4.82 0.49
N ASP A 398 13.50 -4.04 1.54
CA ASP A 398 12.85 -4.30 2.82
C ASP A 398 12.24 -3.02 3.37
N GLU A 399 11.14 -3.16 4.10
CA GLU A 399 10.58 -2.06 4.87
C GLU A 399 11.47 -1.74 6.07
N MET A 400 11.86 -0.46 6.14
CA MET A 400 12.73 0.09 7.17
C MET A 400 11.94 0.96 8.14
N LEU A 401 11.82 0.50 9.39
CA LEU A 401 11.23 1.24 10.50
C LEU A 401 12.30 2.07 11.22
N ILE A 402 12.05 3.37 11.37
CA ILE A 402 12.87 4.25 12.22
C ILE A 402 12.46 4.05 13.68
N THR A 403 13.40 3.61 14.49
CA THR A 403 13.26 3.33 15.93
C THR A 403 13.76 4.52 16.77
N GLU A 404 13.79 4.37 18.10
CA GLU A 404 14.31 5.40 19.01
C GLU A 404 15.76 5.81 18.70
N ASN A 405 16.62 4.84 18.38
CA ASN A 405 18.07 5.06 18.29
C ASN A 405 18.69 4.64 16.95
N GLY A 406 17.89 4.27 15.95
CA GLY A 406 18.37 3.78 14.66
C GLY A 406 17.24 3.36 13.74
N ALA A 407 17.48 2.34 12.92
CA ALA A 407 16.50 1.73 12.05
C ALA A 407 16.60 0.20 12.09
N LYS A 408 15.49 -0.47 11.72
CA LYS A 408 15.45 -1.93 11.57
C LYS A 408 14.57 -2.33 10.39
N PHE A 409 14.86 -3.44 9.76
CA PHE A 409 13.93 -4.09 8.83
C PHE A 409 12.85 -4.88 9.59
N LEU A 410 11.69 -5.06 8.97
CA LEU A 410 10.62 -5.91 9.48
C LEU A 410 10.92 -7.39 9.24
N LEU A 411 11.67 -7.73 8.18
CA LEU A 411 12.07 -9.09 7.85
C LEU A 411 13.58 -9.31 7.97
N PRO A 412 14.04 -10.57 8.06
CA PRO A 412 15.43 -10.90 7.86
C PRO A 412 15.90 -10.46 6.47
N LYS A 413 17.06 -9.80 6.43
CA LYS A 413 17.68 -9.36 5.17
C LYS A 413 17.99 -10.55 4.25
N GLN A 414 17.87 -10.37 2.95
CA GLN A 414 18.41 -11.33 1.98
C GLN A 414 19.93 -11.40 2.10
N VAL A 415 20.52 -12.60 2.09
CA VAL A 415 21.97 -12.78 2.28
C VAL A 415 22.69 -13.23 1.02
N SER A 416 22.02 -13.83 0.06
CA SER A 416 22.56 -14.25 -1.24
C SER A 416 21.44 -14.39 -2.29
N LEU A 417 21.83 -14.60 -3.55
CA LEU A 417 20.89 -14.94 -4.63
C LEU A 417 20.24 -16.32 -4.45
N GLU A 418 20.84 -17.18 -3.65
CA GLU A 418 20.35 -18.54 -3.37
C GLU A 418 19.48 -18.60 -2.09
N VAL A 419 19.54 -17.57 -1.22
CA VAL A 419 18.81 -17.51 0.07
C VAL A 419 18.09 -16.18 0.17
N MET A 420 16.77 -16.20 0.01
CA MET A 420 15.92 -15.01 -0.04
C MET A 420 15.60 -14.43 1.36
N PHE A 421 15.57 -15.26 2.41
CA PHE A 421 15.28 -14.87 3.79
C PHE A 421 16.15 -15.64 4.79
#